data_fc1fbe2233656be19c06fe01c8487085
#
_entry.id   fc1fbe2233656be19c06fe01c8487085
#
_cell.length_a   1.000
_cell.length_b   1.000
_cell.length_c   1.000
_cell.angle_alpha   90.00
_cell.angle_beta   90.00
_cell.angle_gamma   90.00
#
_symmetry.space_group_name_H-M   'P 1'
#
loop_
_entity.id
_entity.type
_entity.pdbx_description
1 polymer ?
#
loop_
_entity_poly.entity_id
_entity_poly.type
_entity_poly.pdbx_seq_one_letter_code
_entity_poly.pdbx_strand_id
1 'polypeptide(L)'
;MYIKHLFVVPFFTRIAVALFIAAVLSPSYAADCDPDFDSDCEHNVSSPASRIKNNQIDYPSYHGPKQVVAVLPFANRVKNVYGSWQLGEGLSEILVTELVKSGRFLVVERESIRDIISEQELGLSGLVRKETAVKTSQMSGAQFYIKGAVTEFNDQAGGGGITLGFKGGEVGGKSRTAYVGIDVRIVDNTTGQIYASYNASARARSTGASLSTNLTAYGDAYKLGASGFNSTALGVATRKAVQKIMGFILAESKNIPWQGSIIKAGSKVYLNRGNSAGVKNGDRLAVYSKGEALIDPETGFNLGSDERLICSVLIVQSRPKFSIARMTPNCQGQGIKRGDIVRYQ
;
A
#
# COMPACT_ATOMS: atom_id res chain seq x y z
N MET A 1 61.94 -5.86 67.26
CA MET A 1 61.88 -4.99 68.44
C MET A 1 60.43 -4.55 68.51
N TYR A 2 59.67 -5.19 69.40
CA TYR A 2 58.74 -4.73 70.44
C TYR A 2 57.65 -3.72 69.93
N ILE A 3 56.40 -3.77 70.27
CA ILE A 3 55.55 -4.43 71.30
C ILE A 3 54.12 -3.95 70.99
N LYS A 4 53.10 -4.82 70.92
CA LYS A 4 51.88 -4.92 71.72
C LYS A 4 51.09 -3.67 72.05
N HIS A 5 49.85 -3.64 71.82
CA HIS A 5 48.65 -3.89 72.69
C HIS A 5 47.43 -3.31 72.01
N LEU A 6 46.42 -4.01 71.80
CA LEU A 6 45.30 -4.57 72.61
C LEU A 6 44.31 -3.50 73.07
N PHE A 7 43.07 -3.71 72.81
CA PHE A 7 41.81 -3.48 73.55
C PHE A 7 40.73 -2.68 72.82
N VAL A 8 39.70 -3.42 72.53
CA VAL A 8 38.31 -3.37 73.05
C VAL A 8 37.28 -2.50 72.35
N VAL A 9 36.29 -3.19 71.81
CA VAL A 9 34.92 -2.79 71.39
C VAL A 9 34.19 -2.17 72.62
N PRO A 10 33.11 -1.42 72.54
CA PRO A 10 31.93 -1.58 71.62
C PRO A 10 31.17 -0.30 71.30
N PHE A 11 30.13 -0.44 70.58
CA PHE A 11 28.77 0.15 70.64
C PHE A 11 28.23 0.77 69.36
N PHE A 12 27.23 0.11 68.87
CA PHE A 12 26.07 0.54 68.12
C PHE A 12 25.96 2.00 67.72
N THR A 13 25.89 2.21 66.39
CA THR A 13 24.96 3.19 65.84
C THR A 13 24.51 2.72 64.42
N ARG A 14 23.22 2.64 64.26
CA ARG A 14 22.50 2.32 63.05
C ARG A 14 22.79 3.40 62.00
N ILE A 15 23.42 3.05 60.90
CA ILE A 15 23.42 3.87 59.68
C ILE A 15 22.66 3.11 58.63
N ALA A 16 21.51 3.67 58.25
CA ALA A 16 20.69 3.23 57.13
C ALA A 16 21.48 3.40 55.83
N VAL A 17 21.85 2.29 55.23
CA VAL A 17 22.38 2.30 53.86
C VAL A 17 21.20 2.44 52.89
N ALA A 18 20.98 3.64 52.38
CA ALA A 18 20.09 3.88 51.28
C ALA A 18 20.74 3.27 50.03
N LEU A 19 20.23 2.13 49.59
CA LEU A 19 20.52 1.55 48.30
C LEU A 19 19.94 2.48 47.21
N PHE A 20 20.76 3.30 46.58
CA PHE A 20 20.45 3.90 45.32
C PHE A 20 20.52 2.82 44.22
N ILE A 21 19.38 2.23 43.90
CA ILE A 21 19.22 1.43 42.69
C ILE A 21 19.16 2.47 41.53
N ALA A 22 20.28 2.66 40.84
CA ALA A 22 20.30 3.31 39.55
C ALA A 22 19.56 2.40 38.58
N ALA A 23 18.31 2.73 38.30
CA ALA A 23 17.55 2.13 37.21
C ALA A 23 18.25 2.54 35.90
N VAL A 24 19.03 1.62 35.35
CA VAL A 24 19.48 1.69 33.97
C VAL A 24 18.21 1.53 33.11
N LEU A 25 17.71 2.66 32.61
CA LEU A 25 16.70 2.68 31.55
C LEU A 25 17.31 2.09 30.30
N SER A 26 17.14 0.79 30.11
CA SER A 26 17.30 0.14 28.83
C SER A 26 16.24 0.72 27.88
N PRO A 27 16.57 1.10 26.65
CA PRO A 27 15.55 1.44 25.67
C PRO A 27 14.73 0.16 25.46
N SER A 28 13.48 0.17 25.91
CA SER A 28 12.53 -0.86 25.56
C SER A 28 12.35 -0.84 24.05
N TYR A 29 12.87 -1.85 23.38
CA TYR A 29 12.40 -2.23 22.06
C TYR A 29 10.88 -2.33 22.16
N ALA A 30 10.18 -1.47 21.43
CA ALA A 30 8.75 -1.60 21.25
C ALA A 30 8.54 -2.94 20.52
N ALA A 31 8.14 -3.95 21.28
CA ALA A 31 7.66 -5.20 20.73
C ALA A 31 6.47 -4.86 19.84
N ASP A 32 6.47 -5.40 18.62
CA ASP A 32 5.32 -5.34 17.71
C ASP A 32 4.09 -5.87 18.45
N CYS A 33 3.27 -4.96 18.96
CA CYS A 33 2.02 -5.29 19.63
C CYS A 33 1.04 -5.85 18.61
N ASP A 34 0.63 -7.08 18.77
CA ASP A 34 -0.48 -7.67 18.02
C ASP A 34 -1.78 -7.47 18.83
N PRO A 35 -2.68 -6.56 18.42
CA PRO A 35 -3.89 -6.19 19.18
C PRO A 35 -4.87 -7.36 19.39
N ASP A 36 -4.69 -8.48 18.70
CA ASP A 36 -5.52 -9.68 18.88
C ASP A 36 -4.93 -10.66 19.93
N PHE A 37 -3.73 -10.39 20.42
CA PHE A 37 -3.02 -11.29 21.35
C PHE A 37 -2.73 -10.66 22.72
N ASP A 38 -2.62 -9.33 22.79
CA ASP A 38 -2.33 -8.57 24.00
C ASP A 38 -3.49 -7.61 24.29
N SER A 39 -4.25 -7.89 25.34
CA SER A 39 -5.32 -7.00 25.84
C SER A 39 -4.83 -5.62 26.28
N ASP A 40 -3.52 -5.44 26.43
CA ASP A 40 -2.88 -4.21 26.92
C ASP A 40 -2.37 -3.27 25.79
N CYS A 41 -2.62 -3.64 24.52
CA CYS A 41 -2.16 -2.87 23.36
C CYS A 41 -3.14 -1.79 22.87
N GLU A 42 -4.10 -1.34 23.67
CA GLU A 42 -5.10 -0.33 23.28
C GLU A 42 -4.56 1.11 23.18
N HIS A 43 -3.27 1.35 23.25
CA HIS A 43 -2.74 2.71 23.19
C HIS A 43 -1.89 3.00 21.95
N ASN A 44 -2.48 3.86 21.09
CA ASN A 44 -1.81 4.76 20.16
C ASN A 44 -1.27 4.20 18.83
N VAL A 45 -2.14 3.67 17.99
CA VAL A 45 -1.94 3.83 16.55
C VAL A 45 -3.10 4.62 15.97
N SER A 46 -3.11 5.90 16.24
CA SER A 46 -3.95 6.87 15.54
C SER A 46 -3.36 7.16 14.15
N SER A 47 -3.42 6.19 13.27
CA SER A 47 -3.32 6.46 11.84
C SER A 47 -4.75 6.66 11.32
N PRO A 48 -5.14 7.89 10.92
CA PRO A 48 -6.55 8.20 10.57
C PRO A 48 -6.96 7.62 9.21
N ALA A 49 -6.26 6.61 8.71
CA ALA A 49 -6.40 6.21 7.32
C ALA A 49 -7.46 5.13 7.06
N SER A 50 -7.74 4.23 7.99
CA SER A 50 -8.76 3.19 7.78
C SER A 50 -9.19 2.52 9.08
N ARG A 51 -10.48 2.22 9.20
CA ARG A 51 -11.06 1.41 10.28
C ARG A 51 -11.60 0.12 9.69
N ILE A 52 -11.39 -1.00 10.37
CA ILE A 52 -12.05 -2.26 9.97
C ILE A 52 -13.44 -2.30 10.59
N LYS A 53 -14.47 -2.30 9.76
CA LYS A 53 -15.84 -2.67 10.12
C LYS A 53 -16.20 -3.94 9.35
N ASN A 54 -16.65 -4.97 10.06
CA ASN A 54 -17.14 -6.22 9.44
C ASN A 54 -16.17 -6.82 8.40
N ASN A 55 -14.89 -6.91 8.73
CA ASN A 55 -13.84 -7.42 7.83
C ASN A 55 -13.61 -6.60 6.54
N GLN A 56 -14.11 -5.39 6.45
CA GLN A 56 -13.85 -4.47 5.34
C GLN A 56 -13.04 -3.27 5.82
N ILE A 57 -12.11 -2.82 4.97
CA ILE A 57 -11.35 -1.59 5.21
C ILE A 57 -12.29 -0.43 4.85
N ASP A 58 -12.54 0.44 5.83
CA ASP A 58 -13.32 1.66 5.64
C ASP A 58 -12.38 2.83 5.38
N TYR A 59 -12.60 3.53 4.26
CA TYR A 59 -11.81 4.67 3.87
C TYR A 59 -12.63 5.95 4.02
N PRO A 60 -12.09 7.00 4.66
CA PRO A 60 -12.76 8.30 4.67
C PRO A 60 -12.89 8.84 3.24
N SER A 61 -14.04 9.50 2.96
CA SER A 61 -14.30 10.09 1.65
C SER A 61 -13.15 11.00 1.20
N TYR A 62 -12.67 10.79 -0.02
CA TYR A 62 -11.60 11.56 -0.59
C TYR A 62 -12.08 12.34 -1.82
N HIS A 63 -11.82 13.64 -1.81
CA HIS A 63 -12.26 14.56 -2.87
C HIS A 63 -11.09 15.34 -3.50
N GLY A 64 -9.87 14.93 -3.20
CA GLY A 64 -8.64 15.54 -3.73
C GLY A 64 -8.19 14.97 -5.07
N PRO A 65 -7.04 15.43 -5.54
CA PRO A 65 -6.41 14.94 -6.78
C PRO A 65 -5.99 13.48 -6.64
N LYS A 66 -6.27 12.67 -7.69
CA LYS A 66 -5.96 11.25 -7.71
C LYS A 66 -4.66 11.00 -8.46
N GLN A 67 -3.74 10.32 -7.82
CA GLN A 67 -2.49 9.87 -8.47
C GLN A 67 -2.76 8.66 -9.35
N VAL A 68 -2.03 8.56 -10.47
CA VAL A 68 -2.15 7.42 -11.40
C VAL A 68 -1.17 6.34 -10.98
N VAL A 69 -1.69 5.20 -10.58
CA VAL A 69 -0.92 4.07 -10.08
C VAL A 69 -1.22 2.79 -10.85
N ALA A 70 -0.22 1.92 -10.97
CA ALA A 70 -0.39 0.55 -11.43
C ALA A 70 0.02 -0.41 -10.32
N VAL A 71 -0.59 -1.59 -10.27
CA VAL A 71 -0.12 -2.73 -9.46
C VAL A 71 0.40 -3.77 -10.43
N LEU A 72 1.63 -4.24 -10.20
CA LEU A 72 2.18 -5.36 -10.93
C LEU A 72 1.86 -6.66 -10.20
N PRO A 73 1.74 -7.81 -10.90
CA PRO A 73 1.54 -9.10 -10.27
C PRO A 73 2.61 -9.36 -9.19
N PHE A 74 2.17 -9.75 -8.00
CA PHE A 74 3.09 -10.03 -6.90
C PHE A 74 3.77 -11.37 -7.12
N ALA A 75 5.08 -11.41 -6.91
CA ALA A 75 5.84 -12.65 -6.99
C ALA A 75 5.53 -13.56 -5.80
N ASN A 76 5.42 -14.86 -6.04
CA ASN A 76 5.38 -15.84 -4.97
C ASN A 76 6.80 -16.33 -4.70
N ARG A 77 7.35 -16.04 -3.51
CA ARG A 77 8.68 -16.46 -3.06
C ARG A 77 8.65 -17.61 -2.06
N VAL A 78 7.47 -18.02 -1.65
CA VAL A 78 7.30 -19.12 -0.70
C VAL A 78 7.47 -20.44 -1.42
N LYS A 79 8.42 -21.25 -0.94
CA LYS A 79 8.60 -22.63 -1.42
C LYS A 79 7.63 -23.55 -0.67
N ASN A 80 7.08 -24.56 -1.37
CA ASN A 80 6.23 -25.61 -0.80
C ASN A 80 4.83 -25.17 -0.33
N VAL A 81 4.19 -24.25 -1.03
CA VAL A 81 2.75 -24.08 -0.85
C VAL A 81 2.05 -25.24 -1.56
N TYR A 82 1.39 -26.11 -0.79
CA TYR A 82 0.58 -27.20 -1.35
C TYR A 82 -0.58 -26.59 -2.13
N GLY A 83 -0.63 -26.84 -3.42
CA GLY A 83 -1.68 -26.40 -4.34
C GLY A 83 -1.20 -25.32 -5.33
N SER A 84 -1.90 -25.28 -6.47
CA SER A 84 -1.63 -24.38 -7.60
C SER A 84 -2.13 -22.95 -7.36
N TRP A 85 -2.28 -22.52 -6.10
CA TRP A 85 -2.79 -21.19 -5.78
C TRP A 85 -1.71 -20.12 -5.99
N GLN A 86 -1.99 -19.23 -6.90
CA GLN A 86 -1.12 -18.08 -7.16
C GLN A 86 -1.39 -16.97 -6.13
N LEU A 87 -0.89 -17.17 -4.90
CA LEU A 87 -1.05 -16.22 -3.78
C LEU A 87 -0.68 -14.79 -4.19
N GLY A 88 0.36 -14.64 -4.98
CA GLY A 88 0.81 -13.34 -5.43
C GLY A 88 -0.21 -12.62 -6.29
N GLU A 89 -0.81 -13.30 -7.27
CA GLU A 89 -1.83 -12.72 -8.16
C GLU A 89 -3.09 -12.34 -7.36
N GLY A 90 -3.61 -13.24 -6.54
CA GLY A 90 -4.78 -12.93 -5.71
C GLY A 90 -4.56 -11.76 -4.75
N LEU A 91 -3.34 -11.56 -4.24
CA LEU A 91 -3.00 -10.42 -3.39
C LEU A 91 -2.92 -9.11 -4.18
N SER A 92 -2.35 -9.13 -5.41
CA SER A 92 -2.35 -7.95 -6.28
C SER A 92 -3.76 -7.52 -6.66
N GLU A 93 -4.66 -8.44 -6.96
CA GLU A 93 -6.09 -8.15 -7.24
C GLU A 93 -6.80 -7.52 -6.03
N ILE A 94 -6.59 -8.08 -4.82
CA ILE A 94 -7.16 -7.50 -3.60
C ILE A 94 -6.64 -6.07 -3.41
N LEU A 95 -5.34 -5.84 -3.60
CA LEU A 95 -4.74 -4.53 -3.47
C LEU A 95 -5.29 -3.52 -4.50
N VAL A 96 -5.45 -3.93 -5.76
CA VAL A 96 -6.11 -3.13 -6.81
C VAL A 96 -7.52 -2.70 -6.36
N THR A 97 -8.29 -3.65 -5.85
CA THR A 97 -9.65 -3.39 -5.35
C THR A 97 -9.64 -2.37 -4.22
N GLU A 98 -8.74 -2.51 -3.25
CA GLU A 98 -8.65 -1.59 -2.11
C GLU A 98 -8.13 -0.20 -2.52
N LEU A 99 -7.19 -0.11 -3.46
CA LEU A 99 -6.75 1.17 -4.02
C LEU A 99 -7.91 1.92 -4.70
N VAL A 100 -8.72 1.22 -5.50
CA VAL A 100 -9.91 1.80 -6.14
C VAL A 100 -10.92 2.26 -5.09
N LYS A 101 -11.24 1.45 -4.10
CA LYS A 101 -12.16 1.78 -3.00
C LYS A 101 -11.70 2.98 -2.19
N SER A 102 -10.39 3.17 -2.02
CA SER A 102 -9.84 4.31 -1.29
C SER A 102 -10.18 5.66 -1.92
N GLY A 103 -10.56 5.68 -3.22
CA GLY A 103 -10.89 6.88 -3.98
C GLY A 103 -9.72 7.82 -4.24
N ARG A 104 -8.50 7.51 -3.76
CA ARG A 104 -7.31 8.38 -3.82
C ARG A 104 -6.46 8.14 -5.06
N PHE A 105 -6.70 7.04 -5.77
CA PHE A 105 -5.92 6.64 -6.92
C PHE A 105 -6.78 6.45 -8.16
N LEU A 106 -6.19 6.74 -9.31
CA LEU A 106 -6.62 6.28 -10.62
C LEU A 106 -5.77 5.04 -10.93
N VAL A 107 -6.32 3.87 -10.68
CA VAL A 107 -5.60 2.61 -10.91
C VAL A 107 -5.69 2.26 -12.39
N VAL A 108 -4.54 1.98 -13.02
CA VAL A 108 -4.47 1.53 -14.40
C VAL A 108 -4.08 0.06 -14.45
N GLU A 109 -4.76 -0.68 -15.32
CA GLU A 109 -4.57 -2.11 -15.48
C GLU A 109 -3.18 -2.44 -16.04
N ARG A 110 -2.49 -3.41 -15.43
CA ARG A 110 -1.19 -3.93 -15.88
C ARG A 110 -1.08 -5.45 -15.77
N GLU A 111 -1.94 -6.08 -14.98
CA GLU A 111 -1.97 -7.54 -14.84
C GLU A 111 -2.46 -8.19 -16.13
N SER A 112 -3.59 -7.72 -16.66
CA SER A 112 -4.19 -8.17 -17.93
C SER A 112 -3.83 -7.29 -19.13
N ILE A 113 -2.65 -6.66 -19.12
CA ILE A 113 -2.27 -5.74 -20.20
C ILE A 113 -2.21 -6.42 -21.57
N ARG A 114 -1.91 -7.71 -21.62
CA ARG A 114 -1.87 -8.51 -22.87
C ARG A 114 -3.26 -8.64 -23.50
N ASP A 115 -4.29 -8.81 -22.68
CA ASP A 115 -5.67 -8.90 -23.16
C ASP A 115 -6.12 -7.59 -23.78
N ILE A 116 -5.73 -6.45 -23.16
CA ILE A 116 -5.99 -5.11 -23.71
C ILE A 116 -5.28 -4.91 -25.05
N ILE A 117 -4.02 -5.35 -25.15
CA ILE A 117 -3.24 -5.25 -26.41
C ILE A 117 -3.90 -6.14 -27.47
N SER A 118 -4.28 -7.37 -27.15
CA SER A 118 -4.94 -8.28 -28.09
C SER A 118 -6.26 -7.70 -28.61
N GLU A 119 -7.05 -7.05 -27.75
CA GLU A 119 -8.28 -6.37 -28.19
C GLU A 119 -8.00 -5.19 -29.12
N GLN A 120 -6.92 -4.43 -28.86
CA GLN A 120 -6.48 -3.35 -29.74
C GLN A 120 -5.99 -3.88 -31.09
N GLU A 121 -5.27 -5.00 -31.12
CA GLU A 121 -4.82 -5.68 -32.34
C GLU A 121 -6.01 -6.21 -33.15
N LEU A 122 -7.01 -6.78 -32.46
CA LEU A 122 -8.26 -7.20 -33.09
C LEU A 122 -8.98 -6.01 -33.77
N GLY A 123 -8.98 -4.85 -33.11
CA GLY A 123 -9.51 -3.60 -33.69
C GLY A 123 -8.78 -3.15 -34.96
N LEU A 124 -7.48 -3.45 -35.09
CA LEU A 124 -6.66 -3.14 -36.26
C LEU A 124 -6.79 -4.18 -37.40
N SER A 125 -7.17 -5.42 -37.07
CA SER A 125 -7.22 -6.54 -38.01
C SER A 125 -8.29 -6.41 -39.11
N GLY A 126 -9.24 -5.45 -38.97
CA GLY A 126 -10.37 -5.28 -39.86
C GLY A 126 -11.55 -6.24 -39.58
N LEU A 127 -11.45 -7.12 -38.60
CA LEU A 127 -12.53 -8.03 -38.19
C LEU A 127 -13.61 -7.29 -37.38
N VAL A 128 -13.26 -6.18 -36.75
CA VAL A 128 -14.18 -5.32 -36.00
C VAL A 128 -14.55 -4.10 -36.81
N ARG A 129 -15.80 -3.67 -36.70
CA ARG A 129 -16.28 -2.43 -37.39
C ARG A 129 -15.45 -1.23 -36.94
N LYS A 130 -15.05 -0.38 -37.87
CA LYS A 130 -14.22 0.81 -37.63
C LYS A 130 -14.80 1.76 -36.58
N GLU A 131 -16.14 1.86 -36.55
CA GLU A 131 -16.86 2.73 -35.59
C GLU A 131 -16.80 2.25 -34.17
N THR A 132 -16.65 0.92 -33.95
CA THR A 132 -16.62 0.28 -32.64
C THR A 132 -15.23 -0.21 -32.25
N ALA A 133 -14.26 -0.17 -33.15
CA ALA A 133 -12.89 -0.59 -32.88
C ALA A 133 -12.23 0.25 -31.79
N VAL A 134 -11.54 -0.40 -30.87
CA VAL A 134 -10.78 0.25 -29.80
C VAL A 134 -9.61 1.02 -30.43
N LYS A 135 -9.46 2.29 -30.05
CA LYS A 135 -8.36 3.12 -30.54
C LYS A 135 -7.05 2.74 -29.86
N THR A 136 -6.03 2.46 -30.64
CA THR A 136 -4.67 2.18 -30.16
C THR A 136 -3.98 3.44 -29.61
N SER A 137 -2.89 3.24 -28.87
CA SER A 137 -2.03 4.33 -28.35
C SER A 137 -2.73 5.30 -27.39
N GLN A 138 -3.81 4.88 -26.71
CA GLN A 138 -4.54 5.70 -25.74
C GLN A 138 -4.46 5.17 -24.30
N MET A 139 -3.60 4.20 -24.04
CA MET A 139 -3.39 3.70 -22.67
C MET A 139 -2.74 4.77 -21.80
N SER A 140 -3.27 4.93 -20.58
CA SER A 140 -2.69 5.85 -19.60
C SER A 140 -1.41 5.28 -19.00
N GLY A 141 -0.36 6.09 -18.95
CA GLY A 141 0.84 5.79 -18.19
C GLY A 141 0.56 5.91 -16.69
N ALA A 142 1.12 5.00 -15.88
CA ALA A 142 1.16 5.15 -14.43
C ALA A 142 2.29 6.11 -14.04
N GLN A 143 2.06 6.94 -13.01
CA GLN A 143 3.10 7.79 -12.44
C GLN A 143 4.08 6.96 -11.64
N PHE A 144 3.57 6.02 -10.87
CA PHE A 144 4.36 5.01 -10.17
C PHE A 144 3.65 3.66 -10.22
N TYR A 145 4.38 2.60 -9.92
CA TYR A 145 3.79 1.28 -9.78
C TYR A 145 4.14 0.65 -8.44
N ILE A 146 3.24 -0.22 -8.00
CA ILE A 146 3.40 -1.01 -6.79
C ILE A 146 3.80 -2.42 -7.21
N LYS A 147 4.90 -2.91 -6.65
CA LYS A 147 5.40 -4.26 -6.86
C LYS A 147 5.56 -4.94 -5.52
N GLY A 148 5.19 -6.21 -5.43
CA GLY A 148 5.33 -6.96 -4.19
C GLY A 148 5.74 -8.39 -4.40
N ALA A 149 6.02 -9.06 -3.27
CA ALA A 149 6.27 -10.48 -3.21
C ALA A 149 5.71 -11.05 -1.91
N VAL A 150 5.08 -12.22 -1.97
CA VAL A 150 4.77 -13.02 -0.80
C VAL A 150 6.05 -13.71 -0.36
N THR A 151 6.56 -13.35 0.81
CA THR A 151 7.84 -13.83 1.34
C THR A 151 7.67 -14.88 2.41
N GLU A 152 6.54 -14.82 3.14
CA GLU A 152 6.24 -15.75 4.20
C GLU A 152 4.77 -16.18 4.13
N PHE A 153 4.55 -17.45 4.33
CA PHE A 153 3.22 -18.03 4.36
C PHE A 153 3.24 -19.27 5.23
N ASN A 154 2.39 -19.30 6.23
CA ASN A 154 2.23 -20.45 7.08
C ASN A 154 0.75 -20.60 7.46
N ASP A 155 0.16 -21.75 7.18
CA ASP A 155 -1.18 -22.13 7.63
C ASP A 155 -1.04 -23.39 8.48
N GLN A 156 -0.79 -23.22 9.77
CA GLN A 156 -0.67 -24.33 10.70
C GLN A 156 -2.00 -24.65 11.35
N ALA A 157 -2.47 -25.88 11.14
CA ALA A 157 -3.46 -26.47 12.00
C ALA A 157 -2.79 -26.71 13.36
N GLY A 158 -3.06 -25.86 14.35
CA GLY A 158 -2.55 -26.04 15.71
C GLY A 158 -3.09 -27.34 16.29
N GLY A 159 -2.23 -28.32 16.43
CA GLY A 159 -2.48 -29.52 17.18
C GLY A 159 -2.37 -29.24 18.67
N GLY A 160 -3.43 -28.78 19.28
CA GLY A 160 -3.55 -28.53 20.71
C GLY A 160 -5.03 -28.50 21.08
N GLY A 161 -5.76 -29.58 20.74
CA GLY A 161 -7.13 -29.74 21.20
C GLY A 161 -7.13 -30.32 22.62
N ILE A 162 -7.68 -29.61 23.57
CA ILE A 162 -8.14 -30.26 24.80
C ILE A 162 -9.38 -31.06 24.39
N THR A 163 -9.21 -32.37 24.28
CA THR A 163 -10.32 -33.29 24.04
C THR A 163 -10.94 -33.58 25.40
N LEU A 164 -12.06 -32.98 25.71
CA LEU A 164 -12.88 -33.37 26.85
C LEU A 164 -13.79 -34.51 26.39
N GLY A 165 -13.38 -35.73 26.64
CA GLY A 165 -14.19 -36.91 26.40
C GLY A 165 -15.29 -37.04 27.46
N PHE A 166 -16.56 -36.92 27.02
CA PHE A 166 -17.72 -37.37 27.81
C PHE A 166 -18.25 -38.66 27.17
N LYS A 167 -18.82 -39.53 28.01
CA LYS A 167 -19.49 -40.74 27.52
C LYS A 167 -20.56 -40.36 26.48
N GLY A 168 -20.20 -40.44 25.19
CA GLY A 168 -21.11 -40.20 24.08
C GLY A 168 -20.66 -39.16 23.02
N GLY A 169 -19.50 -38.53 23.15
CA GLY A 169 -19.01 -37.60 22.15
C GLY A 169 -17.68 -36.95 22.50
N GLU A 170 -16.84 -36.74 21.49
CA GLU A 170 -15.62 -35.93 21.63
C GLU A 170 -15.89 -34.52 21.11
N VAL A 171 -15.79 -33.52 21.97
CA VAL A 171 -15.79 -32.11 21.55
C VAL A 171 -14.35 -31.62 21.54
N GLY A 172 -13.73 -31.65 20.38
CA GLY A 172 -12.37 -31.16 20.13
C GLY A 172 -12.39 -29.81 19.42
N GLY A 173 -11.99 -28.75 20.09
CA GLY A 173 -11.78 -27.45 19.44
C GLY A 173 -10.46 -27.46 18.68
N LYS A 174 -10.46 -27.47 17.34
CA LYS A 174 -9.25 -27.27 16.51
C LYS A 174 -9.05 -25.80 16.27
N SER A 175 -7.93 -25.23 16.73
CA SER A 175 -7.55 -23.88 16.36
C SER A 175 -6.58 -23.91 15.16
N ARG A 176 -6.78 -23.01 14.20
CA ARG A 176 -5.86 -22.80 13.08
C ARG A 176 -5.26 -21.41 13.19
N THR A 177 -3.94 -21.32 13.04
CA THR A 177 -3.23 -20.03 13.00
C THR A 177 -2.62 -19.89 11.60
N ALA A 178 -2.91 -18.79 10.94
CA ALA A 178 -2.31 -18.43 9.66
C ALA A 178 -1.39 -17.22 9.84
N TYR A 179 -0.30 -17.21 9.08
CA TYR A 179 0.67 -16.12 9.02
C TYR A 179 0.97 -15.80 7.55
N VAL A 180 1.02 -14.50 7.24
CA VAL A 180 1.34 -13.99 5.89
C VAL A 180 2.33 -12.86 6.01
N GLY A 181 3.43 -12.93 5.26
CA GLY A 181 4.42 -11.86 5.10
C GLY A 181 4.50 -11.43 3.64
N ILE A 182 4.48 -10.12 3.40
CA ILE A 182 4.46 -9.52 2.06
C ILE A 182 5.43 -8.35 2.03
N ASP A 183 6.38 -8.37 1.12
CA ASP A 183 7.21 -7.23 0.80
C ASP A 183 6.60 -6.41 -0.32
N VAL A 184 6.49 -5.09 -0.13
CA VAL A 184 5.93 -4.16 -1.10
C VAL A 184 6.89 -3.00 -1.34
N ARG A 185 6.95 -2.55 -2.59
CA ARG A 185 7.76 -1.40 -3.03
C ARG A 185 6.93 -0.48 -3.91
N ILE A 186 7.11 0.82 -3.71
CA ILE A 186 6.60 1.86 -4.59
C ILE A 186 7.75 2.31 -5.47
N VAL A 187 7.58 2.26 -6.79
CA VAL A 187 8.65 2.53 -7.76
C VAL A 187 8.19 3.63 -8.71
N ASP A 188 9.03 4.64 -8.89
CA ASP A 188 8.84 5.68 -9.88
C ASP A 188 8.97 5.09 -11.29
N ASN A 189 7.95 5.31 -12.12
CA ASN A 189 7.91 4.74 -13.46
C ASN A 189 8.78 5.52 -14.48
N THR A 190 9.26 6.70 -14.11
CA THR A 190 10.11 7.53 -14.97
C THR A 190 11.58 7.20 -14.76
N THR A 191 11.99 7.07 -13.49
CA THR A 191 13.41 6.87 -13.12
C THR A 191 13.74 5.43 -12.80
N GLY A 192 12.75 4.60 -12.46
CA GLY A 192 12.93 3.25 -11.95
C GLY A 192 13.39 3.21 -10.48
N GLN A 193 13.50 4.36 -9.82
CA GLN A 193 13.91 4.43 -8.42
C GLN A 193 12.81 3.92 -7.49
N ILE A 194 13.23 3.25 -6.42
CA ILE A 194 12.33 2.82 -5.36
C ILE A 194 12.10 4.00 -4.42
N TYR A 195 10.87 4.52 -4.39
CA TYR A 195 10.47 5.58 -3.46
C TYR A 195 10.47 5.10 -2.02
N ALA A 196 9.88 3.94 -1.79
CA ALA A 196 9.73 3.38 -0.46
C ALA A 196 9.51 1.87 -0.55
N SER A 197 9.85 1.16 0.51
CA SER A 197 9.59 -0.27 0.67
C SER A 197 9.05 -0.56 2.06
N TYR A 198 8.21 -1.58 2.16
CA TYR A 198 7.57 -1.98 3.41
C TYR A 198 7.39 -3.49 3.46
N ASN A 199 7.69 -4.08 4.62
CA ASN A 199 7.35 -5.46 4.93
C ASN A 199 6.07 -5.48 5.78
N ALA A 200 5.00 -6.02 5.23
CA ALA A 200 3.73 -6.20 5.92
C ALA A 200 3.59 -7.64 6.36
N SER A 201 3.48 -7.87 7.64
CA SER A 201 3.17 -9.19 8.17
C SER A 201 1.90 -9.17 9.01
N ALA A 202 1.15 -10.27 8.98
CA ALA A 202 -0.05 -10.43 9.78
C ALA A 202 -0.30 -11.88 10.17
N ARG A 203 -0.90 -12.04 11.35
CA ARG A 203 -1.38 -13.30 11.89
C ARG A 203 -2.89 -13.26 12.08
N ALA A 204 -3.51 -14.40 11.95
CA ALA A 204 -4.88 -14.61 12.39
C ALA A 204 -5.05 -16.01 12.94
N ARG A 205 -5.91 -16.12 13.94
CA ARG A 205 -6.30 -17.39 14.56
C ARG A 205 -7.79 -17.60 14.33
N SER A 206 -8.16 -18.77 13.90
CA SER A 206 -9.56 -19.20 13.84
C SER A 206 -9.79 -20.19 14.96
N THR A 207 -10.66 -19.85 15.92
CA THR A 207 -11.16 -20.74 16.96
C THR A 207 -12.63 -20.99 16.65
N GLY A 208 -12.95 -22.14 16.09
CA GLY A 208 -14.35 -22.46 15.83
C GLY A 208 -14.58 -23.92 15.50
N ALA A 209 -15.68 -24.44 15.98
CA ALA A 209 -16.32 -25.66 15.51
C ALA A 209 -16.84 -25.51 14.06
N SER A 210 -16.39 -24.50 13.33
CA SER A 210 -16.80 -24.21 11.97
C SER A 210 -16.13 -25.20 11.04
N LEU A 211 -16.94 -26.19 10.64
CA LEU A 211 -16.77 -27.04 9.47
C LEU A 211 -15.34 -27.54 9.26
N SER A 212 -15.06 -28.69 9.86
CA SER A 212 -14.04 -29.60 9.36
C SER A 212 -14.46 -30.17 7.99
N THR A 213 -14.73 -29.32 7.03
CA THR A 213 -14.57 -29.73 5.64
C THR A 213 -13.07 -29.87 5.46
N ASN A 214 -12.64 -31.09 5.23
CA ASN A 214 -11.28 -31.43 4.86
C ASN A 214 -10.86 -30.54 3.67
N LEU A 215 -10.31 -29.35 3.96
CA LEU A 215 -9.59 -28.54 3.00
C LEU A 215 -8.23 -29.21 2.77
N THR A 216 -8.25 -30.47 2.37
CA THR A 216 -7.07 -31.20 1.91
C THR A 216 -6.65 -30.77 0.51
N ALA A 217 -7.42 -29.91 -0.12
CA ALA A 217 -7.08 -29.41 -1.44
C ALA A 217 -7.22 -27.88 -1.44
N TYR A 218 -6.10 -27.19 -1.45
CA TYR A 218 -6.03 -25.75 -1.77
C TYR A 218 -6.67 -25.40 -3.13
N GLY A 219 -6.95 -26.41 -3.98
CA GLY A 219 -7.75 -26.27 -5.19
C GLY A 219 -9.24 -25.96 -4.96
N ASP A 220 -9.77 -26.21 -3.75
CA ASP A 220 -11.17 -25.94 -3.43
C ASP A 220 -11.41 -24.55 -2.82
N ALA A 221 -10.35 -23.82 -2.41
CA ALA A 221 -10.50 -22.43 -1.99
C ALA A 221 -11.02 -21.53 -3.14
N TYR A 222 -10.69 -21.88 -4.37
CA TYR A 222 -11.24 -21.22 -5.57
C TYR A 222 -12.73 -21.56 -5.78
N LYS A 223 -13.17 -22.75 -5.34
CA LYS A 223 -14.58 -23.18 -5.41
C LYS A 223 -15.45 -22.64 -4.28
N LEU A 224 -14.85 -22.23 -3.15
CA LEU A 224 -15.57 -21.68 -2.01
C LEU A 224 -16.08 -20.23 -2.23
N GLY A 225 -15.71 -19.59 -3.31
CA GLY A 225 -16.01 -18.19 -3.55
C GLY A 225 -15.34 -17.24 -2.54
N ALA A 226 -15.29 -15.97 -2.87
CA ALA A 226 -14.64 -14.94 -2.05
C ALA A 226 -15.15 -14.88 -0.59
N SER A 227 -16.41 -15.24 -0.34
CA SER A 227 -17.03 -15.25 0.99
C SER A 227 -16.47 -16.35 1.91
N GLY A 228 -16.17 -17.54 1.36
CA GLY A 228 -15.61 -18.66 2.12
C GLY A 228 -14.16 -18.42 2.53
N PHE A 229 -13.33 -17.91 1.62
CA PHE A 229 -11.94 -17.52 1.91
C PHE A 229 -11.87 -16.45 2.99
N ASN A 230 -12.77 -15.47 2.92
CA ASN A 230 -12.83 -14.34 3.83
C ASN A 230 -13.06 -14.71 5.30
N SER A 231 -13.62 -15.86 5.60
CA SER A 231 -13.85 -16.36 6.96
C SER A 231 -12.74 -17.26 7.50
N THR A 232 -11.77 -17.65 6.67
CA THR A 232 -10.63 -18.47 7.09
C THR A 232 -9.59 -17.64 7.86
N ALA A 233 -8.79 -18.28 8.72
CA ALA A 233 -7.66 -17.62 9.37
C ALA A 233 -6.72 -16.97 8.36
N LEU A 234 -6.46 -17.66 7.24
CA LEU A 234 -5.65 -17.15 6.15
C LEU A 234 -6.26 -15.90 5.50
N GLY A 235 -7.54 -15.92 5.18
CA GLY A 235 -8.23 -14.75 4.61
C GLY A 235 -8.22 -13.54 5.54
N VAL A 236 -8.33 -13.76 6.85
CA VAL A 236 -8.21 -12.69 7.85
C VAL A 236 -6.78 -12.16 7.91
N ALA A 237 -5.75 -13.02 7.96
CA ALA A 237 -4.35 -12.61 7.96
C ALA A 237 -3.99 -11.83 6.69
N THR A 238 -4.44 -12.31 5.52
CA THR A 238 -4.24 -11.63 4.24
C THR A 238 -4.82 -10.23 4.23
N ARG A 239 -6.06 -10.04 4.72
CA ARG A 239 -6.67 -8.71 4.79
C ARG A 239 -5.95 -7.78 5.75
N LYS A 240 -5.51 -8.27 6.91
CA LYS A 240 -4.70 -7.48 7.84
C LYS A 240 -3.39 -7.04 7.19
N ALA A 241 -2.71 -7.90 6.44
CA ALA A 241 -1.51 -7.55 5.70
C ALA A 241 -1.80 -6.49 4.62
N VAL A 242 -2.86 -6.66 3.83
CA VAL A 242 -3.28 -5.66 2.83
C VAL A 242 -3.65 -4.34 3.48
N GLN A 243 -4.28 -4.34 4.65
CA GLN A 243 -4.57 -3.10 5.38
C GLN A 243 -3.30 -2.35 5.79
N LYS A 244 -2.29 -3.07 6.30
CA LYS A 244 -0.98 -2.48 6.61
C LYS A 244 -0.33 -1.89 5.34
N ILE A 245 -0.38 -2.62 4.23
CA ILE A 245 0.10 -2.16 2.91
C ILE A 245 -0.65 -0.90 2.47
N MET A 246 -1.96 -0.87 2.57
CA MET A 246 -2.76 0.30 2.22
C MET A 246 -2.42 1.51 3.10
N GLY A 247 -2.24 1.31 4.41
CA GLY A 247 -1.78 2.36 5.33
C GLY A 247 -0.44 2.96 4.89
N PHE A 248 0.53 2.09 4.55
CA PHE A 248 1.83 2.50 4.02
C PHE A 248 1.69 3.26 2.70
N ILE A 249 0.97 2.73 1.71
CA ILE A 249 0.79 3.39 0.41
C ILE A 249 0.11 4.76 0.57
N LEU A 250 -0.91 4.86 1.42
CA LEU A 250 -1.62 6.11 1.67
C LEU A 250 -0.73 7.16 2.37
N ALA A 251 0.19 6.73 3.24
CA ALA A 251 1.15 7.61 3.88
C ALA A 251 2.18 8.12 2.87
N GLU A 252 2.81 7.22 2.12
CA GLU A 252 3.86 7.57 1.16
C GLU A 252 3.32 8.36 -0.04
N SER A 253 2.08 8.09 -0.47
CA SER A 253 1.47 8.82 -1.58
C SER A 253 1.35 10.33 -1.33
N LYS A 254 1.36 10.78 -0.08
CA LYS A 254 1.35 12.21 0.26
C LYS A 254 2.66 12.91 -0.13
N ASN A 255 3.77 12.16 -0.12
CA ASN A 255 5.11 12.63 -0.44
C ASN A 255 5.37 12.67 -1.95
N ILE A 256 4.51 11.99 -2.75
CA ILE A 256 4.60 11.95 -4.21
C ILE A 256 3.72 13.06 -4.79
N PRO A 257 4.29 14.09 -5.42
CA PRO A 257 3.49 15.19 -5.93
C PRO A 257 2.55 14.73 -7.05
N TRP A 258 1.28 15.11 -6.95
CA TRP A 258 0.35 14.94 -8.06
C TRP A 258 0.80 15.81 -9.23
N GLN A 259 0.77 15.25 -10.44
CA GLN A 259 1.11 15.98 -11.63
C GLN A 259 0.24 15.63 -12.84
N GLY A 260 0.04 16.62 -13.67
CA GLY A 260 -0.51 16.50 -15.01
C GLY A 260 0.40 17.17 -16.02
N SER A 261 0.03 17.08 -17.31
CA SER A 261 0.78 17.72 -18.39
C SER A 261 -0.14 18.57 -19.25
N ILE A 262 0.40 19.63 -19.83
CA ILE A 262 -0.29 20.47 -20.77
C ILE A 262 -0.33 19.78 -22.14
N ILE A 263 -1.54 19.59 -22.68
CA ILE A 263 -1.77 18.98 -23.98
C ILE A 263 -1.70 20.03 -25.10
N LYS A 264 -2.26 21.21 -24.80
CA LYS A 264 -2.35 22.34 -25.75
C LYS A 264 -2.35 23.65 -24.97
N ALA A 265 -1.58 24.60 -25.43
CA ALA A 265 -1.56 25.97 -24.92
C ALA A 265 -1.95 26.94 -26.04
N GLY A 266 -2.63 28.00 -25.67
CA GLY A 266 -3.11 29.09 -26.56
C GLY A 266 -3.96 30.04 -25.72
N SER A 267 -5.05 30.58 -26.24
CA SER A 267 -6.01 31.39 -25.48
C SER A 267 -6.61 30.63 -24.30
N LYS A 268 -6.66 29.30 -24.38
CA LYS A 268 -7.02 28.37 -23.33
C LYS A 268 -5.92 27.31 -23.19
N VAL A 269 -5.76 26.79 -21.99
CA VAL A 269 -4.79 25.74 -21.67
C VAL A 269 -5.55 24.44 -21.44
N TYR A 270 -5.13 23.36 -22.08
CA TYR A 270 -5.72 22.02 -21.95
C TYR A 270 -4.75 21.12 -21.22
N LEU A 271 -5.27 20.37 -20.23
CA LEU A 271 -4.49 19.47 -19.36
C LEU A 271 -4.97 18.03 -19.55
N ASN A 272 -4.07 17.06 -19.47
CA ASN A 272 -4.37 15.62 -19.58
C ASN A 272 -4.96 15.02 -18.29
N ARG A 273 -5.48 15.83 -17.40
CA ARG A 273 -6.15 15.43 -16.16
C ARG A 273 -7.52 16.10 -16.09
N GLY A 274 -8.51 15.32 -15.75
CA GLY A 274 -9.89 15.78 -15.63
C GLY A 274 -10.51 15.38 -14.29
N ASN A 275 -11.84 15.39 -14.22
CA ASN A 275 -12.55 15.07 -12.99
C ASN A 275 -12.37 13.61 -12.55
N SER A 276 -12.11 12.66 -13.46
CA SER A 276 -11.73 11.29 -13.09
C SER A 276 -10.43 11.25 -12.27
N ALA A 277 -9.52 12.20 -12.51
CA ALA A 277 -8.28 12.38 -11.77
C ALA A 277 -8.42 13.37 -10.59
N GLY A 278 -9.65 13.73 -10.22
CA GLY A 278 -9.95 14.60 -9.07
C GLY A 278 -9.86 16.10 -9.36
N VAL A 279 -9.58 16.54 -10.60
CA VAL A 279 -9.51 17.95 -10.95
C VAL A 279 -10.92 18.55 -11.02
N LYS A 280 -11.14 19.68 -10.37
CA LYS A 280 -12.43 20.37 -10.27
C LYS A 280 -12.39 21.74 -10.90
N ASN A 281 -13.58 22.24 -11.28
CA ASN A 281 -13.73 23.64 -11.66
C ASN A 281 -13.36 24.53 -10.46
N GLY A 282 -12.58 25.58 -10.72
CA GLY A 282 -12.07 26.47 -9.70
C GLY A 282 -10.71 26.10 -9.11
N ASP A 283 -10.19 24.91 -9.40
CA ASP A 283 -8.85 24.52 -8.96
C ASP A 283 -7.79 25.43 -9.56
N ARG A 284 -6.78 25.78 -8.74
CA ARG A 284 -5.58 26.49 -9.17
C ARG A 284 -4.41 25.53 -9.26
N LEU A 285 -3.73 25.56 -10.40
CA LEU A 285 -2.57 24.72 -10.66
C LEU A 285 -1.38 25.57 -11.03
N ALA A 286 -0.23 25.26 -10.48
CA ALA A 286 1.06 25.83 -10.87
C ALA A 286 1.53 25.14 -12.16
N VAL A 287 2.06 25.93 -13.09
CA VAL A 287 2.64 25.45 -14.35
C VAL A 287 4.16 25.57 -14.24
N TYR A 288 4.82 24.46 -14.56
CA TYR A 288 6.28 24.37 -14.59
C TYR A 288 6.73 24.08 -16.00
N SER A 289 7.72 24.82 -16.50
CA SER A 289 8.38 24.44 -17.75
C SER A 289 9.14 23.13 -17.53
N LYS A 290 9.03 22.23 -18.50
CA LYS A 290 9.88 21.05 -18.57
C LYS A 290 11.16 21.45 -19.30
N GLY A 291 12.23 21.72 -18.55
CA GLY A 291 13.55 22.02 -19.08
C GLY A 291 14.27 20.77 -19.59
N GLU A 292 15.59 20.87 -19.73
CA GLU A 292 16.42 19.75 -20.17
C GLU A 292 16.34 18.58 -19.20
N ALA A 293 16.49 17.36 -19.73
CA ALA A 293 16.59 16.17 -18.91
C ALA A 293 17.94 16.18 -18.18
N LEU A 294 17.88 16.02 -16.86
CA LEU A 294 19.07 15.89 -16.03
C LEU A 294 19.51 14.43 -16.04
N ILE A 295 20.56 14.16 -16.82
CA ILE A 295 21.13 12.82 -16.93
C ILE A 295 22.35 12.72 -16.01
N ASP A 296 22.35 11.77 -15.12
CA ASP A 296 23.48 11.46 -14.28
C ASP A 296 24.68 11.01 -15.15
N PRO A 297 25.81 11.71 -15.14
CA PRO A 297 26.93 11.37 -16.00
C PRO A 297 27.61 10.03 -15.62
N GLU A 298 27.47 9.56 -14.39
CA GLU A 298 28.09 8.32 -13.94
C GLU A 298 27.23 7.08 -14.26
N THR A 299 25.93 7.20 -14.09
CA THR A 299 25.00 6.07 -14.23
C THR A 299 24.19 6.08 -15.52
N GLY A 300 24.14 7.22 -16.22
CA GLY A 300 23.26 7.45 -17.37
C GLY A 300 21.77 7.54 -17.03
N PHE A 301 21.41 7.52 -15.76
CA PHE A 301 20.03 7.60 -15.33
C PHE A 301 19.46 9.01 -15.51
N ASN A 302 18.19 9.05 -15.90
CA ASN A 302 17.45 10.30 -15.95
C ASN A 302 16.96 10.65 -14.54
N LEU A 303 17.52 11.69 -13.94
CA LEU A 303 17.20 12.19 -12.60
C LEU A 303 15.99 13.14 -12.60
N GLY A 304 15.37 13.40 -13.74
CA GLY A 304 14.28 14.33 -13.91
C GLY A 304 14.55 15.39 -14.95
N SER A 305 13.99 16.57 -14.78
CA SER A 305 14.25 17.72 -15.65
C SER A 305 14.40 18.99 -14.82
N ASP A 306 15.13 19.98 -15.36
CA ASP A 306 15.18 21.31 -14.78
C ASP A 306 13.82 21.99 -14.91
N GLU A 307 13.04 21.96 -13.82
CA GLU A 307 11.69 22.49 -13.79
C GLU A 307 11.67 23.91 -13.23
N ARG A 308 11.14 24.84 -14.00
CA ARG A 308 10.99 26.23 -13.55
C ARG A 308 9.51 26.58 -13.46
N LEU A 309 9.10 27.15 -12.32
CA LEU A 309 7.76 27.69 -12.16
C LEU A 309 7.54 28.83 -13.19
N ILE A 310 6.54 28.67 -14.05
CA ILE A 310 6.15 29.69 -15.03
C ILE A 310 5.09 30.59 -14.42
N CYS A 311 3.93 30.01 -14.04
CA CYS A 311 2.77 30.76 -13.59
C CYS A 311 1.70 29.83 -13.03
N SER A 312 0.50 30.36 -12.78
CA SER A 312 -0.66 29.57 -12.35
C SER A 312 -1.77 29.62 -13.39
N VAL A 313 -2.56 28.57 -13.47
CA VAL A 313 -3.77 28.46 -14.28
C VAL A 313 -4.98 28.14 -13.40
N LEU A 314 -6.15 28.61 -13.81
CA LEU A 314 -7.43 28.35 -13.13
C LEU A 314 -8.27 27.41 -13.99
N ILE A 315 -8.71 26.30 -13.43
CA ILE A 315 -9.58 25.35 -14.13
C ILE A 315 -10.97 25.98 -14.29
N VAL A 316 -11.39 26.13 -15.54
CA VAL A 316 -12.72 26.67 -15.87
C VAL A 316 -13.71 25.57 -16.25
N GLN A 317 -13.22 24.46 -16.78
CA GLN A 317 -14.03 23.31 -17.13
C GLN A 317 -13.25 22.02 -16.95
N SER A 318 -13.74 21.11 -16.13
CA SER A 318 -13.21 19.77 -16.00
C SER A 318 -14.14 18.75 -16.66
N ARG A 319 -13.56 17.90 -17.51
CA ARG A 319 -14.20 16.77 -18.18
C ARG A 319 -13.58 15.46 -17.69
N PRO A 320 -14.14 14.28 -17.98
CA PRO A 320 -13.61 13.03 -17.44
C PRO A 320 -12.10 12.83 -17.65
N LYS A 321 -11.61 13.04 -18.86
CA LYS A 321 -10.21 12.75 -19.24
C LYS A 321 -9.30 13.97 -19.32
N PHE A 322 -9.82 15.18 -19.38
CA PHE A 322 -9.05 16.41 -19.52
C PHE A 322 -9.74 17.60 -18.88
N SER A 323 -8.98 18.64 -18.62
CA SER A 323 -9.51 19.92 -18.13
C SER A 323 -9.09 21.08 -19.03
N ILE A 324 -9.91 22.12 -19.01
CA ILE A 324 -9.66 23.39 -19.69
C ILE A 324 -9.41 24.42 -18.59
N ALA A 325 -8.29 25.12 -18.70
CA ALA A 325 -7.90 26.19 -17.80
C ALA A 325 -7.76 27.52 -18.54
N ARG A 326 -7.97 28.61 -17.83
CA ARG A 326 -7.56 29.96 -18.25
C ARG A 326 -6.27 30.33 -17.57
N MET A 327 -5.43 31.08 -18.27
CA MET A 327 -4.26 31.68 -17.68
C MET A 327 -4.66 32.77 -16.66
N THR A 328 -3.96 32.82 -15.55
CA THR A 328 -4.08 33.93 -14.61
C THR A 328 -3.25 35.14 -15.12
N PRO A 329 -3.47 36.35 -14.61
CA PRO A 329 -2.74 37.54 -15.09
C PRO A 329 -1.22 37.42 -15.04
N ASN A 330 -0.68 36.67 -14.10
CA ASN A 330 0.76 36.42 -13.97
C ASN A 330 1.31 35.46 -15.04
N CYS A 331 0.45 34.85 -15.88
CA CYS A 331 0.83 34.01 -17.00
C CYS A 331 0.95 34.76 -18.33
N GLN A 332 0.51 36.02 -18.39
CA GLN A 332 0.55 36.77 -19.63
C GLN A 332 2.00 37.03 -20.03
N GLY A 333 2.35 36.66 -21.24
CA GLY A 333 3.72 36.77 -21.77
C GLY A 333 4.67 35.62 -21.39
N GLN A 334 4.21 34.68 -20.55
CA GLN A 334 4.97 33.49 -20.18
C GLN A 334 4.67 32.36 -21.19
N GLY A 335 5.70 31.81 -21.78
CA GLY A 335 5.59 30.85 -22.89
C GLY A 335 5.19 29.43 -22.43
N ILE A 336 3.93 29.26 -22.00
CA ILE A 336 3.41 27.91 -21.68
C ILE A 336 3.42 27.07 -22.97
N LYS A 337 3.96 25.84 -22.89
CA LYS A 337 4.13 24.93 -24.02
C LYS A 337 3.43 23.58 -23.76
N ARG A 338 3.19 22.85 -24.84
CA ARG A 338 2.80 21.43 -24.74
C ARG A 338 3.90 20.65 -24.06
N GLY A 339 3.53 19.81 -23.10
CA GLY A 339 4.45 18.99 -22.33
C GLY A 339 4.86 19.62 -20.99
N ASP A 340 4.58 20.93 -20.76
CA ASP A 340 4.78 21.53 -19.44
C ASP A 340 3.98 20.81 -18.37
N ILE A 341 4.51 20.82 -17.16
CA ILE A 341 3.98 20.08 -16.02
C ILE A 341 3.05 20.98 -15.21
N VAL A 342 1.97 20.43 -14.71
CA VAL A 342 1.07 21.11 -13.78
C VAL A 342 0.98 20.36 -12.45
N ARG A 343 0.98 21.11 -11.35
CA ARG A 343 0.83 20.59 -9.98
C ARG A 343 -0.16 21.45 -9.19
N TYR A 344 -0.78 20.87 -8.16
CA TYR A 344 -1.54 21.65 -7.20
C TYR A 344 -0.61 22.58 -6.42
N GLN A 345 -1.12 23.78 -6.09
CA GLN A 345 -0.42 24.75 -5.25
C GLN A 345 -0.64 24.44 -3.77
#